data_00c50b908cf959d41a85a305633ba4c4
#
_entry.id   00c50b908cf959d41a85a305633ba4c4
#
_cell.length_a   1.000
_cell.length_b   1.000
_cell.length_c   1.000
_cell.angle_alpha   90.00
_cell.angle_beta   90.00
_cell.angle_gamma   90.00
#
_symmetry.space_group_name_H-M   'P 1'
#
loop_
_entity.id
_entity.type
_entity.pdbx_description
1 polymer ?
#
loop_
_entity_poly.entity_id
_entity_poly.type
_entity_poly.pdbx_seq_one_letter_code
_entity_poly.pdbx_strand_id
1 'polypeptide(L)'
;MSLYLRVFSILVIAGVLLSACAPAVTSAAPTAPAALTLPDLKGKTIKVGVDNGYPPFSYIDATTSKAIGWDYDAANEICKRLNCAPSFEVASWDGIFPAMQAGQFDMLGDSVTITPERAKIVDFSDPYVEVSQVLLVRANETRTAAQMKDDPKAKIGVQTGTTNELAAKKYFVGKDITSFDDWAGAVLALMNNDVDGLVIDYLAAAGFMDANKGKMKIGEEIAVGDKLAFVFPPKSELRVAVNAALAAMRADGTLDALNRKWGLAR
;
A
#
# COMPACT_ATOMS: atom_id res chain seq x y z
N MET A 1 -23.14 -65.42 -51.97
CA MET A 1 -23.28 -65.67 -53.39
C MET A 1 -22.57 -64.57 -54.12
N SER A 2 -21.53 -65.02 -54.83
CA SER A 2 -20.80 -64.48 -55.97
C SER A 2 -19.95 -63.25 -55.74
N LEU A 3 -18.64 -63.30 -55.64
CA LEU A 3 -17.57 -63.79 -56.55
C LEU A 3 -17.39 -62.89 -57.76
N TYR A 4 -16.23 -62.36 -57.92
CA TYR A 4 -15.34 -62.06 -59.07
C TYR A 4 -14.50 -60.84 -58.78
N LEU A 5 -13.24 -60.89 -58.53
CA LEU A 5 -12.06 -61.49 -59.18
C LEU A 5 -11.47 -60.55 -60.24
N ARG A 6 -10.19 -60.18 -60.01
CA ARG A 6 -9.06 -59.83 -60.93
C ARG A 6 -9.10 -58.44 -61.61
N VAL A 7 -8.01 -57.65 -61.86
CA VAL A 7 -6.63 -58.05 -62.27
C VAL A 7 -5.72 -56.76 -62.14
N PHE A 8 -4.53 -56.98 -61.64
CA PHE A 8 -3.23 -56.34 -62.00
C PHE A 8 -3.17 -55.00 -62.77
N SER A 9 -2.40 -54.05 -62.25
CA SER A 9 -1.35 -53.38 -63.03
C SER A 9 -0.35 -52.71 -62.05
N ILE A 10 0.89 -53.14 -62.13
CA ILE A 10 2.10 -52.57 -61.51
C ILE A 10 2.48 -51.34 -62.31
N LEU A 11 2.59 -50.18 -61.64
CA LEU A 11 3.30 -49.02 -62.20
C LEU A 11 4.34 -48.57 -61.18
N VAL A 12 5.57 -48.85 -61.45
CA VAL A 12 6.74 -48.35 -60.75
C VAL A 12 6.93 -46.89 -61.17
N ILE A 13 6.78 -45.94 -60.23
CA ILE A 13 7.20 -44.58 -60.43
C ILE A 13 8.26 -44.25 -59.36
N ALA A 14 9.48 -44.05 -59.83
CA ALA A 14 10.60 -43.58 -59.05
C ALA A 14 10.31 -42.14 -58.59
N GLY A 15 10.01 -41.95 -57.33
CA GLY A 15 9.82 -40.64 -56.69
C GLY A 15 11.15 -40.16 -56.12
N VAL A 16 11.70 -39.08 -56.70
CA VAL A 16 12.87 -38.36 -56.25
C VAL A 16 12.65 -37.81 -54.86
N LEU A 17 13.49 -38.20 -53.88
CA LEU A 17 13.56 -37.64 -52.55
C LEU A 17 14.22 -36.24 -52.63
N LEU A 18 13.43 -35.19 -52.69
CA LEU A 18 13.88 -33.84 -52.40
C LEU A 18 13.89 -33.65 -50.87
N SER A 19 15.06 -33.82 -50.24
CA SER A 19 15.31 -33.39 -48.86
C SER A 19 15.22 -31.84 -48.80
N ALA A 20 14.07 -31.33 -48.39
CA ALA A 20 13.93 -29.92 -48.04
C ALA A 20 14.61 -29.69 -46.67
N CYS A 21 15.82 -29.10 -46.68
CA CYS A 21 16.40 -28.48 -45.50
C CYS A 21 15.57 -27.29 -45.06
N ALA A 22 14.64 -27.49 -44.16
CA ALA A 22 14.00 -26.38 -43.43
C ALA A 22 15.01 -25.78 -42.47
N PRO A 23 15.27 -24.45 -42.46
CA PRO A 23 16.12 -23.84 -41.46
C PRO A 23 15.42 -24.04 -40.08
N ALA A 24 16.15 -24.63 -39.11
CA ALA A 24 15.71 -24.70 -37.72
C ALA A 24 15.53 -23.28 -37.19
N VAL A 25 14.29 -22.87 -36.98
CA VAL A 25 13.97 -21.66 -36.25
C VAL A 25 14.40 -21.89 -34.81
N THR A 26 15.59 -21.45 -34.46
CA THR A 26 16.04 -21.41 -33.06
C THR A 26 15.11 -20.44 -32.33
N SER A 27 14.17 -21.00 -31.57
CA SER A 27 13.37 -20.23 -30.61
C SER A 27 14.36 -19.60 -29.60
N ALA A 28 14.57 -18.31 -29.73
CA ALA A 28 15.34 -17.57 -28.74
C ALA A 28 14.64 -17.75 -27.39
N ALA A 29 15.33 -18.32 -26.42
CA ALA A 29 14.85 -18.39 -25.06
C ALA A 29 14.53 -16.94 -24.59
N PRO A 30 13.43 -16.73 -23.82
CA PRO A 30 13.12 -15.40 -23.32
C PRO A 30 14.33 -14.90 -22.55
N THR A 31 14.89 -13.79 -22.99
CA THR A 31 15.97 -13.10 -22.30
C THR A 31 15.46 -12.73 -20.92
N ALA A 32 16.05 -13.27 -19.87
CA ALA A 32 15.74 -12.85 -18.50
C ALA A 32 15.85 -11.31 -18.43
N PRO A 33 14.91 -10.63 -17.73
CA PRO A 33 14.99 -9.19 -17.57
C PRO A 33 16.38 -8.82 -17.05
N ALA A 34 17.02 -7.84 -17.69
CA ALA A 34 18.30 -7.33 -17.21
C ALA A 34 18.15 -6.94 -15.74
N ALA A 35 19.00 -7.49 -14.87
CA ALA A 35 18.95 -7.15 -13.45
C ALA A 35 19.11 -5.64 -13.31
N LEU A 36 18.13 -4.97 -12.71
CA LEU A 36 18.17 -3.54 -12.44
C LEU A 36 19.38 -3.28 -11.53
N THR A 37 20.37 -2.55 -12.03
CA THR A 37 21.49 -2.12 -11.20
C THR A 37 20.98 -1.06 -10.25
N LEU A 38 20.87 -1.41 -8.97
CA LEU A 38 20.40 -0.49 -7.93
C LEU A 38 21.54 0.43 -7.46
N PRO A 39 21.23 1.68 -7.07
CA PRO A 39 22.20 2.55 -6.43
C PRO A 39 22.75 1.92 -5.14
N ASP A 40 24.05 2.10 -4.89
CA ASP A 40 24.71 1.68 -3.64
C ASP A 40 24.89 2.89 -2.72
N LEU A 41 24.22 2.89 -1.57
CA LEU A 41 24.29 3.94 -0.57
C LEU A 41 25.46 3.74 0.42
N LYS A 42 26.33 2.76 0.18
CA LYS A 42 27.62 2.58 0.87
C LYS A 42 27.53 2.50 2.40
N GLY A 43 26.49 1.85 2.90
CA GLY A 43 26.23 1.70 4.34
C GLY A 43 25.71 2.96 5.04
N LYS A 44 25.21 3.96 4.27
CA LYS A 44 24.64 5.19 4.86
C LYS A 44 23.48 4.85 5.80
N THR A 45 23.46 5.48 6.99
CA THR A 45 22.27 5.47 7.85
C THR A 45 21.20 6.39 7.27
N ILE A 46 19.97 5.89 7.14
CA ILE A 46 18.80 6.64 6.67
C ILE A 46 17.85 6.84 7.84
N LYS A 47 17.61 8.08 8.22
CA LYS A 47 16.63 8.42 9.25
C LYS A 47 15.23 8.34 8.69
N VAL A 48 14.42 7.42 9.23
CA VAL A 48 13.05 7.16 8.79
C VAL A 48 12.08 7.64 9.86
N GLY A 49 11.31 8.69 9.58
CA GLY A 49 10.27 9.16 10.47
C GLY A 49 9.04 8.27 10.43
N VAL A 50 8.48 7.95 11.60
CA VAL A 50 7.26 7.13 11.80
C VAL A 50 6.47 7.67 12.98
N ASP A 51 5.13 7.47 13.00
CA ASP A 51 4.31 7.90 14.13
C ASP A 51 3.97 6.76 15.12
N ASN A 52 4.03 5.51 14.69
CA ASN A 52 3.71 4.31 15.48
C ASN A 52 2.26 4.19 15.98
N GLY A 53 1.35 4.95 15.39
CA GLY A 53 -0.08 4.94 15.74
C GLY A 53 -1.00 4.37 14.65
N TYR A 54 -0.45 3.80 13.56
CA TYR A 54 -1.18 3.50 12.33
C TYR A 54 -1.05 2.04 11.85
N PRO A 55 -1.72 1.06 12.50
CA PRO A 55 -1.71 -0.33 12.07
C PRO A 55 -2.42 -0.49 10.71
N PRO A 56 -2.00 -1.40 9.82
CA PRO A 56 -0.86 -2.31 9.95
C PRO A 56 0.46 -1.73 9.43
N PHE A 57 0.54 -0.42 9.21
CA PHE A 57 1.68 0.25 8.57
C PHE A 57 2.82 0.52 9.53
N SER A 58 2.60 1.34 10.56
CA SER A 58 3.56 1.59 11.63
C SER A 58 2.84 1.63 12.98
N TYR A 59 3.18 0.73 13.92
CA TYR A 59 2.52 0.66 15.23
C TYR A 59 3.33 -0.13 16.25
N ILE A 60 2.95 0.03 17.52
CA ILE A 60 3.50 -0.77 18.61
C ILE A 60 2.63 -2.02 18.79
N ASP A 61 3.23 -3.18 18.60
CA ASP A 61 2.58 -4.46 18.89
C ASP A 61 2.32 -4.62 20.38
N ALA A 62 1.05 -4.77 20.76
CA ALA A 62 0.62 -4.81 22.16
C ALA A 62 1.15 -6.03 22.93
N THR A 63 1.52 -7.11 22.24
CA THR A 63 2.01 -8.35 22.86
C THR A 63 3.51 -8.28 23.14
N THR A 64 4.26 -7.73 22.20
CA THR A 64 5.73 -7.71 22.26
C THR A 64 6.31 -6.37 22.64
N SER A 65 5.50 -5.31 22.66
CA SER A 65 5.89 -3.91 22.86
C SER A 65 6.94 -3.43 21.83
N LYS A 66 7.01 -4.07 20.66
CA LYS A 66 7.93 -3.71 19.60
C LYS A 66 7.23 -2.86 18.55
N ALA A 67 7.95 -1.92 18.01
CA ALA A 67 7.54 -1.20 16.81
C ALA A 67 7.63 -2.13 15.60
N ILE A 68 6.52 -2.31 14.90
CA ILE A 68 6.38 -3.20 13.75
C ILE A 68 5.45 -2.58 12.71
N GLY A 69 5.38 -3.18 11.54
CA GLY A 69 4.44 -2.81 10.49
C GLY A 69 5.04 -2.91 9.10
N TRP A 70 4.19 -2.66 8.12
CA TRP A 70 4.57 -2.67 6.71
C TRP A 70 5.70 -1.68 6.42
N ASP A 71 5.63 -0.47 6.97
CA ASP A 71 6.62 0.59 6.73
C ASP A 71 8.01 0.20 7.25
N TYR A 72 8.06 -0.48 8.41
CA TYR A 72 9.31 -1.02 8.97
C TYR A 72 9.93 -2.07 8.07
N ASP A 73 9.13 -3.04 7.64
CA ASP A 73 9.61 -4.12 6.77
C ASP A 73 10.04 -3.60 5.40
N ALA A 74 9.26 -2.68 4.82
CA ALA A 74 9.55 -2.08 3.53
C ALA A 74 10.84 -1.25 3.58
N ALA A 75 11.02 -0.39 4.60
CA ALA A 75 12.25 0.39 4.77
C ALA A 75 13.48 -0.50 4.97
N ASN A 76 13.35 -1.58 5.75
CA ASN A 76 14.42 -2.56 5.92
C ASN A 76 14.78 -3.27 4.61
N GLU A 77 13.80 -3.71 3.82
CA GLU A 77 14.05 -4.36 2.53
C GLU A 77 14.64 -3.39 1.51
N ILE A 78 14.16 -2.15 1.45
CA ILE A 78 14.72 -1.08 0.61
C ILE A 78 16.18 -0.84 0.98
N CYS A 79 16.49 -0.66 2.26
CA CYS A 79 17.87 -0.43 2.72
C CYS A 79 18.78 -1.64 2.47
N LYS A 80 18.29 -2.85 2.63
CA LYS A 80 19.04 -4.07 2.27
C LYS A 80 19.43 -4.07 0.79
N ARG A 81 18.54 -3.66 -0.11
CA ARG A 81 18.80 -3.58 -1.56
C ARG A 81 19.74 -2.46 -1.95
N LEU A 82 19.65 -1.34 -1.25
CA LEU A 82 20.45 -0.14 -1.51
C LEU A 82 21.75 -0.07 -0.71
N ASN A 83 22.08 -1.10 0.06
CA ASN A 83 23.24 -1.09 0.97
C ASN A 83 23.20 0.12 1.90
N CYS A 84 22.10 0.26 2.71
CA CYS A 84 21.95 1.27 3.75
C CYS A 84 21.42 0.63 5.05
N ALA A 85 21.34 1.41 6.13
CA ALA A 85 20.79 0.99 7.40
C ALA A 85 19.67 1.99 7.82
N PRO A 86 18.41 1.55 7.99
CA PRO A 86 17.36 2.46 8.48
C PRO A 86 17.53 2.71 9.97
N SER A 87 17.35 3.98 10.40
CA SER A 87 17.22 4.40 11.79
C SER A 87 15.84 5.01 11.95
N PHE A 88 14.97 4.36 12.71
CA PHE A 88 13.59 4.81 12.88
C PHE A 88 13.50 5.83 14.01
N GLU A 89 12.93 6.99 13.68
CA GLU A 89 12.74 8.13 14.58
C GLU A 89 11.23 8.39 14.74
N VAL A 90 10.76 8.39 15.98
CA VAL A 90 9.32 8.58 16.26
C VAL A 90 8.98 10.06 16.32
N ALA A 91 7.92 10.46 15.63
CA ALA A 91 7.33 11.79 15.69
C ALA A 91 5.81 11.70 15.64
N SER A 92 5.10 12.64 16.28
CA SER A 92 3.66 12.74 16.15
C SER A 92 3.25 13.17 14.74
N TRP A 93 2.10 12.72 14.28
CA TRP A 93 1.58 13.02 12.93
C TRP A 93 1.50 14.52 12.64
N ASP A 94 1.02 15.35 13.58
CA ASP A 94 0.90 16.79 13.43
C ASP A 94 2.25 17.50 13.26
N GLY A 95 3.32 16.93 13.83
CA GLY A 95 4.69 17.45 13.73
C GLY A 95 5.52 16.88 12.57
N ILE A 96 5.08 15.82 11.90
CA ILE A 96 5.93 15.02 11.02
C ILE A 96 6.38 15.78 9.75
N PHE A 97 5.50 16.58 9.13
CA PHE A 97 5.85 17.40 7.96
C PHE A 97 6.78 18.59 8.32
N PRO A 98 6.52 19.38 9.38
CA PRO A 98 7.47 20.37 9.85
C PRO A 98 8.85 19.77 10.18
N ALA A 99 8.90 18.61 10.84
CA ALA A 99 10.15 17.93 11.16
C ALA A 99 10.91 17.47 9.89
N MET A 100 10.17 16.98 8.87
CA MET A 100 10.75 16.65 7.56
C MET A 100 11.35 17.89 6.90
N GLN A 101 10.64 19.02 6.88
CA GLN A 101 11.13 20.27 6.30
C GLN A 101 12.37 20.82 7.04
N ALA A 102 12.43 20.58 8.36
CA ALA A 102 13.60 20.92 9.19
C ALA A 102 14.79 19.95 9.00
N GLY A 103 14.67 18.91 8.15
CA GLY A 103 15.74 17.95 7.87
C GLY A 103 16.01 16.97 9.01
N GLN A 104 15.03 16.73 9.87
CA GLN A 104 15.17 15.76 10.97
C GLN A 104 15.15 14.33 10.44
N PHE A 105 14.50 14.10 9.29
CA PHE A 105 14.40 12.80 8.63
C PHE A 105 14.95 12.85 7.21
N ASP A 106 15.49 11.72 6.73
CA ASP A 106 15.86 11.53 5.33
C ASP A 106 14.64 11.07 4.50
N MET A 107 13.69 10.34 5.13
CA MET A 107 12.39 9.98 4.56
C MET A 107 11.35 9.71 5.65
N LEU A 108 10.05 9.75 5.30
CA LEU A 108 8.98 9.24 6.16
C LEU A 108 8.51 7.87 5.64
N GLY A 109 8.37 6.93 6.55
CA GLY A 109 7.74 5.63 6.38
C GLY A 109 6.50 5.55 7.26
N ASP A 110 5.47 6.32 6.92
CA ASP A 110 4.26 6.49 7.72
C ASP A 110 3.00 6.47 6.84
N SER A 111 3.10 5.75 5.74
CA SER A 111 2.00 5.50 4.78
C SER A 111 1.21 6.74 4.39
N VAL A 112 1.92 7.76 3.92
CA VAL A 112 1.38 9.10 3.66
C VAL A 112 0.66 9.15 2.31
N THR A 113 -0.59 9.62 2.31
CA THR A 113 -1.34 9.87 1.08
C THR A 113 -0.69 11.00 0.25
N ILE A 114 -0.49 10.74 -1.03
CA ILE A 114 -0.06 11.74 -2.01
C ILE A 114 -1.20 12.72 -2.23
N THR A 115 -0.97 14.01 -1.98
CA THR A 115 -1.90 15.09 -2.33
C THR A 115 -1.19 16.23 -3.05
N PRO A 116 -1.90 17.01 -3.90
CA PRO A 116 -1.32 18.19 -4.55
C PRO A 116 -0.78 19.21 -3.54
N GLU A 117 -1.42 19.36 -2.38
CA GLU A 117 -1.03 20.29 -1.33
C GLU A 117 0.29 19.86 -0.69
N ARG A 118 0.39 18.57 -0.31
CA ARG A 118 1.61 17.99 0.27
C ARG A 118 2.77 18.03 -0.73
N ALA A 119 2.50 17.77 -2.02
CA ALA A 119 3.50 17.80 -3.08
C ALA A 119 4.12 19.20 -3.34
N LYS A 120 3.55 20.27 -2.78
CA LYS A 120 4.16 21.62 -2.83
C LYS A 120 5.33 21.77 -1.85
N ILE A 121 5.38 20.94 -0.81
CA ILE A 121 6.32 21.10 0.31
C ILE A 121 7.22 19.88 0.54
N VAL A 122 6.90 18.74 -0.06
CA VAL A 122 7.67 17.49 0.03
C VAL A 122 7.65 16.77 -1.31
N ASP A 123 8.59 15.83 -1.51
CA ASP A 123 8.58 14.90 -2.64
C ASP A 123 8.04 13.54 -2.20
N PHE A 124 7.43 12.81 -3.11
CA PHE A 124 6.90 11.46 -2.88
C PHE A 124 7.64 10.42 -3.71
N SER A 125 7.74 9.19 -3.19
CA SER A 125 8.08 8.02 -4.01
C SER A 125 6.98 7.70 -5.01
N ASP A 126 7.24 6.73 -5.88
CA ASP A 126 6.17 6.02 -6.57
C ASP A 126 5.24 5.38 -5.53
N PRO A 127 3.90 5.42 -5.75
CA PRO A 127 2.95 4.88 -4.78
C PRO A 127 3.12 3.37 -4.67
N TYR A 128 3.03 2.80 -3.47
CA TYR A 128 3.19 1.36 -3.24
C TYR A 128 1.89 0.63 -2.95
N VAL A 129 0.84 1.34 -2.52
CA VAL A 129 -0.51 0.81 -2.32
C VAL A 129 -1.54 1.91 -2.57
N GLU A 130 -2.74 1.49 -2.96
CA GLU A 130 -3.93 2.35 -3.06
C GLU A 130 -4.93 1.93 -1.99
N VAL A 131 -5.53 2.91 -1.31
CA VAL A 131 -6.50 2.69 -0.23
C VAL A 131 -7.80 3.44 -0.50
N SER A 132 -8.88 2.96 0.09
CA SER A 132 -10.14 3.70 0.23
C SER A 132 -10.30 4.17 1.66
N GLN A 133 -11.09 5.21 1.85
CA GLN A 133 -11.49 5.72 3.14
C GLN A 133 -12.89 5.24 3.48
N VAL A 134 -13.07 4.77 4.70
CA VAL A 134 -14.31 4.13 5.17
C VAL A 134 -14.83 4.77 6.44
N LEU A 135 -16.09 4.53 6.72
CA LEU A 135 -16.69 4.84 8.01
C LEU A 135 -16.49 3.61 8.93
N LEU A 136 -15.61 3.72 9.92
CA LEU A 136 -15.46 2.72 10.99
C LEU A 136 -16.46 3.02 12.09
N VAL A 137 -17.26 2.03 12.49
CA VAL A 137 -18.31 2.16 13.50
C VAL A 137 -18.25 1.05 14.54
N ARG A 138 -18.93 1.23 15.67
CA ARG A 138 -19.12 0.14 16.64
C ARG A 138 -19.86 -1.04 16.00
N ALA A 139 -19.59 -2.25 16.47
CA ALA A 139 -20.18 -3.47 15.91
C ALA A 139 -21.73 -3.48 15.94
N ASN A 140 -22.32 -2.85 16.96
CA ASN A 140 -23.79 -2.75 17.15
C ASN A 140 -24.42 -1.52 16.45
N GLU A 141 -23.68 -0.67 15.77
CA GLU A 141 -24.21 0.46 15.02
C GLU A 141 -25.05 -0.04 13.85
N THR A 142 -26.23 0.50 13.65
CA THR A 142 -27.15 0.09 12.57
C THR A 142 -27.42 1.18 11.55
N ARG A 143 -27.06 2.43 11.85
CA ARG A 143 -27.23 3.55 10.91
C ARG A 143 -26.21 3.42 9.77
N THR A 144 -26.65 3.77 8.58
CA THR A 144 -25.78 3.99 7.42
C THR A 144 -25.04 5.33 7.53
N ALA A 145 -24.01 5.53 6.71
CA ALA A 145 -23.32 6.83 6.63
C ALA A 145 -24.29 7.95 6.22
N ALA A 146 -25.24 7.68 5.31
CA ALA A 146 -26.27 8.62 4.92
C ALA A 146 -27.20 8.97 6.09
N GLN A 147 -27.63 7.98 6.86
CA GLN A 147 -28.46 8.21 8.06
C GLN A 147 -27.72 9.01 9.12
N MET A 148 -26.41 8.73 9.33
CA MET A 148 -25.58 9.53 10.23
C MET A 148 -25.40 10.97 9.71
N LYS A 149 -25.29 11.16 8.40
CA LYS A 149 -25.21 12.48 7.78
C LYS A 149 -26.48 13.30 8.07
N ASP A 150 -27.64 12.68 7.99
CA ASP A 150 -28.94 13.34 8.20
C ASP A 150 -29.30 13.48 9.70
N ASP A 151 -28.71 12.68 10.59
CA ASP A 151 -28.95 12.75 12.03
C ASP A 151 -28.16 13.91 12.67
N PRO A 152 -28.81 15.01 13.11
CA PRO A 152 -28.09 16.17 13.67
C PRO A 152 -27.28 15.89 14.93
N LYS A 153 -27.53 14.75 15.57
CA LYS A 153 -26.82 14.33 16.79
C LYS A 153 -25.62 13.41 16.53
N ALA A 154 -25.52 12.86 15.31
CA ALA A 154 -24.41 11.98 14.97
C ALA A 154 -23.08 12.75 14.97
N LYS A 155 -22.10 12.19 15.65
CA LYS A 155 -20.76 12.74 15.81
C LYS A 155 -19.77 11.90 15.01
N ILE A 156 -18.97 12.55 14.17
CA ILE A 156 -17.96 11.90 13.34
C ILE A 156 -16.58 12.35 13.80
N GLY A 157 -15.69 11.38 14.04
CA GLY A 157 -14.31 11.64 14.43
C GLY A 157 -13.33 11.37 13.30
N VAL A 158 -12.17 12.03 13.36
CA VAL A 158 -11.04 11.91 12.43
C VAL A 158 -9.73 12.18 13.17
N GLN A 159 -8.59 11.82 12.58
CA GLN A 159 -7.31 12.38 13.02
C GLN A 159 -7.06 13.72 12.31
N THR A 160 -6.58 14.70 13.07
CA THR A 160 -6.25 16.06 12.59
C THR A 160 -5.25 16.03 11.44
N GLY A 161 -5.43 16.89 10.42
CA GLY A 161 -4.46 17.08 9.33
C GLY A 161 -4.38 15.92 8.32
N THR A 162 -5.31 14.96 8.38
CA THR A 162 -5.35 13.80 7.46
C THR A 162 -6.23 14.06 6.23
N THR A 163 -6.07 13.24 5.20
CA THR A 163 -7.01 13.20 4.06
C THR A 163 -8.38 12.68 4.50
N ASN A 164 -8.43 11.86 5.56
CA ASN A 164 -9.67 11.39 6.18
C ASN A 164 -10.49 12.54 6.77
N GLU A 165 -9.84 13.54 7.37
CA GLU A 165 -10.52 14.76 7.84
C GLU A 165 -11.14 15.53 6.67
N LEU A 166 -10.42 15.67 5.55
CA LEU A 166 -10.93 16.33 4.34
C LEU A 166 -12.13 15.57 3.76
N ALA A 167 -12.05 14.24 3.69
CA ALA A 167 -13.14 13.39 3.21
C ALA A 167 -14.35 13.44 4.14
N ALA A 168 -14.13 13.42 5.46
CA ALA A 168 -15.22 13.56 6.44
C ALA A 168 -15.95 14.89 6.26
N LYS A 169 -15.25 16.03 6.19
CA LYS A 169 -15.82 17.35 5.96
C LYS A 169 -16.58 17.44 4.63
N LYS A 170 -16.08 16.77 3.60
CA LYS A 170 -16.71 16.72 2.27
C LYS A 170 -17.98 15.86 2.27
N TYR A 171 -17.96 14.70 2.91
CA TYR A 171 -19.11 13.78 2.93
C TYR A 171 -20.19 14.23 3.91
N PHE A 172 -19.81 14.60 5.13
CA PHE A 172 -20.69 15.02 6.22
C PHE A 172 -20.84 16.55 6.28
N VAL A 173 -21.16 17.17 5.14
CA VAL A 173 -21.29 18.64 5.04
C VAL A 173 -22.25 19.18 6.10
N GLY A 174 -21.83 20.23 6.81
CA GLY A 174 -22.61 20.90 7.84
C GLY A 174 -22.56 20.23 9.22
N LYS A 175 -21.84 19.10 9.36
CA LYS A 175 -21.58 18.50 10.68
C LYS A 175 -20.32 19.05 11.33
N ASP A 176 -20.35 19.06 12.64
CA ASP A 176 -19.15 19.27 13.45
C ASP A 176 -18.34 17.98 13.49
N ILE A 177 -17.11 18.02 12.94
CA ILE A 177 -16.22 16.89 12.89
C ILE A 177 -15.28 16.99 14.07
N THR A 178 -15.27 15.98 14.94
CA THR A 178 -14.37 15.90 16.09
C THR A 178 -13.00 15.43 15.64
N SER A 179 -11.98 16.28 15.76
CA SER A 179 -10.59 15.96 15.40
C SER A 179 -9.81 15.51 16.62
N PHE A 180 -9.01 14.45 16.46
CA PHE A 180 -8.14 13.85 17.47
C PHE A 180 -6.68 13.99 17.04
N ASP A 181 -5.77 14.08 17.99
CA ASP A 181 -4.34 14.19 17.69
C ASP A 181 -3.78 12.87 17.13
N ASP A 182 -4.33 11.73 17.57
CA ASP A 182 -3.93 10.40 17.13
C ASP A 182 -5.12 9.45 16.96
N TRP A 183 -4.87 8.35 16.22
CA TRP A 183 -5.89 7.33 15.97
C TRP A 183 -6.28 6.53 17.20
N ALA A 184 -5.38 6.35 18.18
CA ALA A 184 -5.69 5.62 19.41
C ALA A 184 -6.75 6.36 20.22
N GLY A 185 -6.62 7.67 20.36
CA GLY A 185 -7.62 8.54 21.00
C GLY A 185 -8.96 8.53 20.25
N ALA A 186 -8.92 8.62 18.90
CA ALA A 186 -10.12 8.53 18.06
C ALA A 186 -10.86 7.20 18.24
N VAL A 187 -10.14 6.07 18.20
CA VAL A 187 -10.71 4.72 18.38
C VAL A 187 -11.26 4.55 19.81
N LEU A 188 -10.57 5.07 20.81
CA LEU A 188 -11.06 5.04 22.19
C LEU A 188 -12.38 5.83 22.31
N ALA A 189 -12.47 7.02 21.73
CA ALA A 189 -13.68 7.84 21.69
C ALA A 189 -14.85 7.11 20.98
N LEU A 190 -14.56 6.38 19.89
CA LEU A 190 -15.58 5.53 19.25
C LEU A 190 -16.08 4.43 20.17
N MET A 191 -15.18 3.74 20.86
CA MET A 191 -15.55 2.65 21.79
C MET A 191 -16.34 3.16 23.00
N ASN A 192 -16.05 4.38 23.48
CA ASN A 192 -16.71 5.01 24.61
C ASN A 192 -18.04 5.71 24.25
N ASN A 193 -18.46 5.71 22.97
CA ASN A 193 -19.62 6.43 22.44
C ASN A 193 -19.48 7.97 22.46
N ASP A 194 -18.29 8.51 22.50
CA ASP A 194 -18.05 9.95 22.39
C ASP A 194 -18.23 10.42 20.94
N VAL A 195 -17.95 9.53 19.97
CA VAL A 195 -18.30 9.67 18.55
C VAL A 195 -19.05 8.42 18.06
N ASP A 196 -19.81 8.57 16.95
CA ASP A 196 -20.61 7.50 16.38
C ASP A 196 -19.87 6.73 15.27
N GLY A 197 -18.97 7.40 14.59
CA GLY A 197 -18.13 6.81 13.54
C GLY A 197 -16.82 7.57 13.35
N LEU A 198 -15.83 6.89 12.76
CA LEU A 198 -14.56 7.49 12.36
C LEU A 198 -14.42 7.37 10.85
N VAL A 199 -14.01 8.45 10.18
CA VAL A 199 -13.55 8.34 8.79
C VAL A 199 -12.05 8.06 8.83
N ILE A 200 -11.65 6.92 8.29
CA ILE A 200 -10.31 6.35 8.38
C ILE A 200 -10.03 5.51 7.13
N ASP A 201 -8.77 5.27 6.81
CA ASP A 201 -8.41 4.37 5.72
C ASP A 201 -8.82 2.93 6.02
N TYR A 202 -9.31 2.23 4.99
CA TYR A 202 -9.79 0.85 5.09
C TYR A 202 -8.78 -0.09 5.77
N LEU A 203 -7.50 0.00 5.38
CA LEU A 203 -6.46 -0.87 5.92
C LEU A 203 -6.18 -0.58 7.40
N ALA A 204 -6.16 0.70 7.79
CA ALA A 204 -6.01 1.07 9.20
C ALA A 204 -7.24 0.68 10.03
N ALA A 205 -8.45 0.85 9.48
CA ALA A 205 -9.67 0.35 10.11
C ALA A 205 -9.59 -1.16 10.37
N ALA A 206 -9.13 -1.94 9.38
CA ALA A 206 -8.94 -3.38 9.52
C ALA A 206 -7.91 -3.73 10.62
N GLY A 207 -6.79 -3.00 10.69
CA GLY A 207 -5.79 -3.16 11.73
C GLY A 207 -6.34 -2.87 13.13
N PHE A 208 -7.10 -1.79 13.31
CA PHE A 208 -7.77 -1.51 14.60
C PHE A 208 -8.85 -2.52 14.95
N MET A 209 -9.58 -3.04 13.96
CA MET A 209 -10.57 -4.11 14.18
C MET A 209 -9.91 -5.41 14.62
N ASP A 210 -8.75 -5.77 14.07
CA ASP A 210 -8.01 -6.95 14.48
C ASP A 210 -7.52 -6.84 15.93
N ALA A 211 -7.02 -5.67 16.31
CA ALA A 211 -6.63 -5.38 17.70
C ALA A 211 -7.82 -5.34 18.68
N ASN A 212 -9.05 -5.09 18.20
CA ASN A 212 -10.26 -4.93 19.01
C ASN A 212 -11.39 -5.84 18.53
N LYS A 213 -11.11 -7.12 18.40
CA LYS A 213 -12.02 -8.13 17.80
C LYS A 213 -13.45 -8.03 18.31
N GLY A 214 -14.39 -7.95 17.36
CA GLY A 214 -15.83 -7.94 17.63
C GLY A 214 -16.39 -6.63 18.18
N LYS A 215 -15.59 -5.60 18.42
CA LYS A 215 -16.06 -4.32 18.95
C LYS A 215 -16.45 -3.31 17.88
N MET A 216 -15.87 -3.43 16.69
CA MET A 216 -16.03 -2.50 15.58
C MET A 216 -16.29 -3.24 14.27
N LYS A 217 -16.83 -2.53 13.29
CA LYS A 217 -17.01 -2.98 11.92
C LYS A 217 -16.82 -1.83 10.94
N ILE A 218 -16.44 -2.16 9.72
CA ILE A 218 -16.47 -1.21 8.62
C ILE A 218 -17.92 -1.04 8.18
N GLY A 219 -18.38 0.20 8.12
CA GLY A 219 -19.67 0.60 7.59
C GLY A 219 -19.61 0.74 6.07
N GLU A 220 -19.50 1.97 5.59
CA GLU A 220 -19.54 2.30 4.17
C GLU A 220 -18.23 2.94 3.72
N GLU A 221 -17.96 2.84 2.41
CA GLU A 221 -16.88 3.56 1.78
C GLU A 221 -17.23 5.04 1.62
N ILE A 222 -16.32 5.92 2.01
CA ILE A 222 -16.52 7.38 2.00
C ILE A 222 -15.79 8.03 0.82
N ALA A 223 -14.57 7.55 0.51
CA ALA A 223 -13.76 8.02 -0.60
C ALA A 223 -12.84 6.91 -1.12
N VAL A 224 -12.38 7.05 -2.36
CA VAL A 224 -11.51 6.08 -3.04
C VAL A 224 -10.33 6.75 -3.71
N GLY A 225 -9.29 5.95 -4.00
CA GLY A 225 -8.20 6.35 -4.88
C GLY A 225 -7.05 7.05 -4.18
N ASP A 226 -6.97 7.01 -2.86
CA ASP A 226 -5.82 7.50 -2.12
C ASP A 226 -4.61 6.60 -2.33
N LYS A 227 -3.48 7.20 -2.75
CA LYS A 227 -2.24 6.50 -3.03
C LYS A 227 -1.22 6.82 -1.95
N LEU A 228 -0.71 5.77 -1.29
CA LEU A 228 0.28 5.91 -0.23
C LEU A 228 1.70 5.81 -0.80
N ALA A 229 2.61 6.66 -0.27
CA ALA A 229 3.99 6.74 -0.70
C ALA A 229 4.92 7.09 0.47
N PHE A 230 6.21 6.78 0.31
CA PHE A 230 7.26 7.37 1.14
C PHE A 230 7.42 8.85 0.83
N VAL A 231 7.78 9.64 1.84
CA VAL A 231 7.95 11.09 1.70
C VAL A 231 9.42 11.46 1.88
N PHE A 232 9.84 12.48 1.15
CA PHE A 232 11.23 12.96 1.15
C PHE A 232 11.27 14.50 1.24
N PRO A 233 12.37 15.05 1.73
CA PRO A 233 12.64 16.48 1.53
C PRO A 233 12.63 16.81 0.03
N PRO A 234 12.24 18.03 -0.35
CA PRO A 234 12.24 18.44 -1.75
C PRO A 234 13.60 18.22 -2.43
N LYS A 235 13.59 17.64 -3.64
CA LYS A 235 14.78 17.35 -4.46
C LYS A 235 15.74 16.31 -3.85
N SER A 236 15.25 15.46 -2.97
CA SER A 236 16.06 14.38 -2.38
C SER A 236 16.49 13.35 -3.44
N GLU A 237 17.79 13.12 -3.56
CA GLU A 237 18.34 12.05 -4.41
C GLU A 237 17.96 10.66 -3.87
N LEU A 238 17.72 10.52 -2.54
CA LEU A 238 17.29 9.29 -1.93
C LEU A 238 15.97 8.79 -2.53
N ARG A 239 15.06 9.69 -2.93
CA ARG A 239 13.81 9.34 -3.61
C ARG A 239 14.04 8.50 -4.87
N VAL A 240 15.05 8.87 -5.68
CA VAL A 240 15.37 8.14 -6.92
C VAL A 240 15.86 6.73 -6.59
N ALA A 241 16.71 6.58 -5.58
CA ALA A 241 17.21 5.28 -5.13
C ALA A 241 16.07 4.41 -4.57
N VAL A 242 15.18 4.98 -3.74
CA VAL A 242 14.02 4.27 -3.18
C VAL A 242 13.06 3.83 -4.28
N ASN A 243 12.79 4.66 -5.28
CA ASN A 243 11.95 4.29 -6.43
C ASN A 243 12.55 3.13 -7.23
N ALA A 244 13.87 3.12 -7.43
CA ALA A 244 14.55 1.99 -8.07
C ALA A 244 14.41 0.70 -7.26
N ALA A 245 14.54 0.77 -5.92
CA ALA A 245 14.33 -0.37 -5.04
C ALA A 245 12.87 -0.86 -5.08
N LEU A 246 11.89 0.05 -5.02
CA LEU A 246 10.46 -0.29 -5.15
C LEU A 246 10.14 -0.94 -6.50
N ALA A 247 10.72 -0.45 -7.60
CA ALA A 247 10.56 -1.07 -8.92
C ALA A 247 11.13 -2.50 -8.95
N ALA A 248 12.31 -2.72 -8.36
CA ALA A 248 12.90 -4.05 -8.23
C ALA A 248 12.05 -4.98 -7.34
N MET A 249 11.51 -4.47 -6.21
CA MET A 249 10.61 -5.23 -5.32
C MET A 249 9.29 -5.60 -6.01
N ARG A 250 8.80 -4.76 -6.93
CA ARG A 250 7.65 -5.13 -7.78
C ARG A 250 8.01 -6.22 -8.77
N ALA A 251 9.14 -6.07 -9.45
CA ALA A 251 9.57 -6.98 -10.52
C ALA A 251 9.83 -8.41 -10.00
N ASP A 252 10.33 -8.57 -8.79
CA ASP A 252 10.64 -9.89 -8.19
C ASP A 252 9.55 -10.41 -7.24
N GLY A 253 8.43 -9.67 -7.07
CA GLY A 253 7.29 -10.06 -6.24
C GLY A 253 7.47 -9.83 -4.73
N THR A 254 8.58 -9.24 -4.30
CA THR A 254 8.81 -8.95 -2.87
C THR A 254 7.80 -7.94 -2.32
N LEU A 255 7.44 -6.91 -3.10
CA LEU A 255 6.43 -5.92 -2.68
C LEU A 255 5.07 -6.60 -2.46
N ASP A 256 4.67 -7.49 -3.37
CA ASP A 256 3.42 -8.25 -3.23
C ASP A 256 3.46 -9.20 -2.03
N ALA A 257 4.62 -9.80 -1.74
CA ALA A 257 4.80 -10.63 -0.55
C ALA A 257 4.66 -9.83 0.75
N LEU A 258 5.24 -8.62 0.81
CA LEU A 258 5.05 -7.70 1.95
C LEU A 258 3.58 -7.28 2.08
N ASN A 259 2.95 -6.91 0.99
CA ASN A 259 1.53 -6.54 0.99
C ASN A 259 0.64 -7.68 1.51
N ARG A 260 0.89 -8.92 1.09
CA ARG A 260 0.17 -10.10 1.63
C ARG A 260 0.47 -10.33 3.11
N LYS A 261 1.74 -10.21 3.54
CA LYS A 261 2.14 -10.38 4.94
C LYS A 261 1.33 -9.47 5.87
N TRP A 262 1.10 -8.24 5.46
CA TRP A 262 0.44 -7.21 6.26
C TRP A 262 -1.05 -6.99 5.91
N GLY A 263 -1.63 -7.85 5.06
CA GLY A 263 -3.05 -7.77 4.70
C GLY A 263 -3.41 -6.60 3.78
N LEU A 264 -2.43 -6.04 3.07
CA LEU A 264 -2.65 -4.94 2.12
C LEU A 264 -3.09 -5.41 0.72
N ALA A 265 -2.91 -6.69 0.40
CA ALA A 265 -3.38 -7.28 -0.85
C ALA A 265 -4.89 -7.58 -0.74
N ARG A 266 -5.67 -7.10 -1.71
CA ARG A 266 -7.08 -7.45 -1.90
C ARG A 266 -7.22 -8.72 -2.75
#